data_c4ae31ab557e3c5dcf21a9b4bfbf3772
#
_entry.id   c4ae31ab557e3c5dcf21a9b4bfbf3772
#
_cell.length_a   1.000
_cell.length_b   1.000
_cell.length_c   1.000
_cell.angle_alpha   90.00
_cell.angle_beta   90.00
_cell.angle_gamma   90.00
#
_symmetry.space_group_name_H-M   'P 1'
#
loop_
_entity.id
_entity.type
_entity.pdbx_description
1 polymer ?
#
loop_
_entity_poly.entity_id
_entity_poly.type
_entity_poly.pdbx_seq_one_letter_code
_entity_poly.pdbx_strand_id
1 'polypeptide(L)'
;DKLETLHDGPNSLDSRAEIAAMKGDYEMALKYQLKAFDYATSSSPYQYNLPVYWRKGNQSDVSNGLIEAQKNMQNAILEGNVEDFSKYISNDFSLVTGDSNLGDFYNFSTENIAQDRNYNWNSFALRDFETHFSPDMRTAILTFYASGSYTFTDSSEEVAYSTRASSVWIATDQGWKCAHANWAP
;
A
#
# COMPACT_ATOMS: atom_id res chain seq x y z
N ASP A 1 -30.11 5.83 -24.73
CA ASP A 1 -28.97 4.94 -25.02
C ASP A 1 -29.51 3.58 -25.51
N LYS A 2 -28.95 3.04 -26.62
CA LYS A 2 -29.45 1.80 -27.25
C LYS A 2 -29.37 0.58 -26.31
N LEU A 3 -28.48 0.59 -25.34
CA LEU A 3 -28.34 -0.44 -24.29
C LEU A 3 -29.46 -0.35 -23.23
N GLU A 4 -30.00 0.85 -22.96
CA GLU A 4 -31.10 1.05 -22.01
C GLU A 4 -32.41 0.46 -22.47
N THR A 5 -32.60 0.41 -23.79
CA THR A 5 -33.85 -0.06 -24.38
C THR A 5 -33.88 -1.56 -24.68
N LEU A 6 -32.76 -2.24 -24.62
CA LEU A 6 -32.63 -3.64 -25.03
C LEU A 6 -32.54 -4.63 -23.88
N HIS A 7 -31.96 -4.25 -22.71
CA HIS A 7 -31.82 -5.12 -21.55
C HIS A 7 -31.75 -4.34 -20.24
N ASP A 8 -32.73 -4.55 -19.36
CA ASP A 8 -32.72 -4.07 -17.96
C ASP A 8 -32.14 -5.15 -17.05
N GLY A 9 -30.87 -5.43 -17.17
CA GLY A 9 -30.22 -6.48 -16.36
C GLY A 9 -28.80 -6.14 -15.93
N PRO A 10 -28.25 -6.92 -14.98
CA PRO A 10 -26.93 -6.64 -14.42
C PRO A 10 -25.82 -6.61 -15.49
N ASN A 11 -25.91 -7.45 -16.52
CA ASN A 11 -24.91 -7.49 -17.61
C ASN A 11 -24.86 -6.17 -18.40
N SER A 12 -26.01 -5.54 -18.63
CA SER A 12 -26.06 -4.26 -19.36
C SER A 12 -25.47 -3.12 -18.49
N LEU A 13 -25.69 -3.15 -17.20
CA LEU A 13 -25.12 -2.20 -16.25
C LEU A 13 -23.60 -2.39 -16.12
N ASP A 14 -23.13 -3.62 -16.06
CA ASP A 14 -21.70 -3.97 -16.04
C ASP A 14 -20.99 -3.47 -17.31
N SER A 15 -21.54 -3.73 -18.51
CA SER A 15 -21.00 -3.21 -19.76
C SER A 15 -20.97 -1.68 -19.81
N ARG A 16 -21.95 -1.00 -19.21
CA ARG A 16 -21.97 0.47 -19.10
C ARG A 16 -20.91 0.98 -18.13
N ALA A 17 -20.66 0.25 -17.04
CA ALA A 17 -19.58 0.56 -16.11
C ALA A 17 -18.22 0.47 -16.81
N GLU A 18 -17.99 -0.58 -17.61
CA GLU A 18 -16.77 -0.73 -18.39
C GLU A 18 -16.58 0.41 -19.40
N ILE A 19 -17.62 0.76 -20.14
CA ILE A 19 -17.56 1.87 -21.11
C ILE A 19 -17.28 3.20 -20.42
N ALA A 20 -17.87 3.46 -19.25
CA ALA A 20 -17.57 4.66 -18.47
C ALA A 20 -16.12 4.67 -17.98
N ALA A 21 -15.62 3.55 -17.48
CA ALA A 21 -14.24 3.39 -17.04
C ALA A 21 -13.23 3.60 -18.18
N MET A 22 -13.52 3.08 -19.38
CA MET A 22 -12.71 3.30 -20.60
C MET A 22 -12.61 4.78 -21.00
N LYS A 23 -13.64 5.58 -20.65
CA LYS A 23 -13.66 7.03 -20.88
C LYS A 23 -13.03 7.84 -19.72
N GLY A 24 -12.57 7.16 -18.66
CA GLY A 24 -12.04 7.79 -17.47
C GLY A 24 -13.11 8.33 -16.50
N ASP A 25 -14.39 8.08 -16.78
CA ASP A 25 -15.49 8.47 -15.89
C ASP A 25 -15.72 7.40 -14.83
N TYR A 26 -14.84 7.38 -13.83
CA TYR A 26 -14.86 6.37 -12.78
C TYR A 26 -16.01 6.54 -11.79
N GLU A 27 -16.53 7.75 -11.63
CA GLU A 27 -17.73 7.99 -10.82
C GLU A 27 -18.96 7.29 -11.45
N MET A 28 -19.15 7.47 -12.74
CA MET A 28 -20.24 6.83 -13.45
C MET A 28 -20.01 5.31 -13.57
N ALA A 29 -18.76 4.87 -13.76
CA ALA A 29 -18.40 3.45 -13.76
C ALA A 29 -18.79 2.79 -12.44
N LEU A 30 -18.43 3.39 -11.32
CA LEU A 30 -18.75 2.91 -9.98
C LEU A 30 -20.28 2.86 -9.77
N LYS A 31 -21.00 3.90 -10.19
CA LYS A 31 -22.46 3.97 -10.08
C LYS A 31 -23.18 2.85 -10.84
N TYR A 32 -22.74 2.57 -12.05
CA TYR A 32 -23.32 1.46 -12.83
C TYR A 32 -22.94 0.11 -12.24
N GLN A 33 -21.71 -0.05 -11.79
CA GLN A 33 -21.24 -1.30 -11.19
C GLN A 33 -21.97 -1.62 -9.88
N LEU A 34 -22.22 -0.63 -9.02
CA LEU A 34 -23.05 -0.80 -7.81
C LEU A 34 -24.46 -1.25 -8.16
N LYS A 35 -25.09 -0.64 -9.17
CA LYS A 35 -26.41 -1.08 -9.64
C LYS A 35 -26.39 -2.50 -10.18
N ALA A 36 -25.35 -2.91 -10.93
CA ALA A 36 -25.20 -4.28 -11.39
C ALA A 36 -25.08 -5.25 -10.21
N PHE A 37 -24.34 -4.87 -9.19
CA PHE A 37 -24.16 -5.65 -7.97
C PHE A 37 -25.44 -5.80 -7.16
N ASP A 38 -26.30 -4.79 -7.13
CA ASP A 38 -27.61 -4.82 -6.43
C ASP A 38 -28.57 -5.89 -7.00
N TYR A 39 -28.40 -6.29 -8.26
CA TYR A 39 -29.12 -7.44 -8.85
C TYR A 39 -28.53 -8.79 -8.45
N ALA A 40 -27.38 -8.80 -7.79
CA ALA A 40 -26.64 -10.01 -7.51
C ALA A 40 -26.97 -10.59 -6.14
N THR A 41 -27.22 -11.88 -6.11
CA THR A 41 -27.12 -12.66 -4.86
C THR A 41 -25.66 -12.93 -4.53
N SER A 42 -25.36 -13.15 -3.28
CA SER A 42 -24.06 -13.33 -2.63
C SER A 42 -22.98 -14.09 -3.43
N SER A 43 -22.19 -13.57 -4.24
CA SER A 43 -21.01 -14.05 -4.98
C SER A 43 -20.98 -13.66 -6.45
N SER A 44 -21.42 -12.46 -6.73
CA SER A 44 -21.49 -11.95 -8.09
C SER A 44 -20.10 -11.51 -8.60
N PRO A 45 -19.76 -11.80 -9.85
CA PRO A 45 -18.56 -11.27 -10.49
C PRO A 45 -18.53 -9.72 -10.53
N TYR A 46 -19.67 -9.06 -10.41
CA TYR A 46 -19.81 -7.59 -10.46
C TYR A 46 -19.10 -6.88 -9.30
N GLN A 47 -18.83 -7.55 -8.19
CA GLN A 47 -18.08 -6.99 -7.06
C GLN A 47 -16.60 -6.74 -7.37
N TYR A 48 -15.99 -7.48 -8.31
CA TYR A 48 -14.55 -7.43 -8.54
C TYR A 48 -14.04 -6.10 -9.08
N ASN A 49 -14.85 -5.39 -9.85
CA ASN A 49 -14.48 -4.10 -10.43
C ASN A 49 -14.76 -2.91 -9.48
N LEU A 50 -15.61 -3.08 -8.48
CA LEU A 50 -15.98 -2.02 -7.55
C LEU A 50 -14.77 -1.35 -6.88
N PRO A 51 -13.86 -2.10 -6.21
CA PRO A 51 -12.71 -1.49 -5.58
C PRO A 51 -11.70 -0.91 -6.58
N VAL A 52 -11.64 -1.43 -7.81
CA VAL A 52 -10.78 -0.90 -8.86
C VAL A 52 -11.28 0.46 -9.34
N TYR A 53 -12.56 0.58 -9.66
CA TYR A 53 -13.16 1.84 -10.10
C TYR A 53 -13.11 2.90 -9.00
N TRP A 54 -13.37 2.49 -7.74
CA TRP A 54 -13.25 3.38 -6.61
C TRP A 54 -11.81 3.92 -6.46
N ARG A 55 -10.79 3.05 -6.50
CA ARG A 55 -9.39 3.48 -6.40
C ARG A 55 -8.97 4.39 -7.56
N LYS A 56 -9.41 4.09 -8.78
CA LYS A 56 -9.13 4.93 -9.95
C LYS A 56 -9.76 6.31 -9.84
N GLY A 57 -10.97 6.41 -9.30
CA GLY A 57 -11.66 7.68 -9.08
C GLY A 57 -11.10 8.49 -7.89
N ASN A 58 -10.42 7.83 -6.95
CA ASN A 58 -9.90 8.42 -5.70
C ASN A 58 -8.38 8.25 -5.57
N GLN A 59 -7.66 8.33 -6.68
CA GLN A 59 -6.22 8.00 -6.74
C GLN A 59 -5.37 8.80 -5.76
N SER A 60 -5.67 10.08 -5.57
CA SER A 60 -4.97 10.95 -4.62
C SER A 60 -5.17 10.49 -3.18
N ASP A 61 -6.39 10.14 -2.79
CA ASP A 61 -6.69 9.68 -1.43
C ASP A 61 -6.05 8.33 -1.15
N VAL A 62 -6.07 7.43 -2.15
CA VAL A 62 -5.38 6.13 -2.05
C VAL A 62 -3.88 6.32 -1.88
N SER A 63 -3.26 7.25 -2.63
CA SER A 63 -1.84 7.60 -2.50
C SER A 63 -1.52 8.13 -1.11
N ASN A 64 -2.29 9.09 -0.61
CA ASN A 64 -2.12 9.65 0.73
C ASN A 64 -2.25 8.57 1.81
N GLY A 65 -3.25 7.69 1.70
CA GLY A 65 -3.43 6.57 2.61
C GLY A 65 -2.25 5.60 2.63
N LEU A 66 -1.64 5.32 1.46
CA LEU A 66 -0.44 4.48 1.36
C LEU A 66 0.80 5.15 1.97
N ILE A 67 0.96 6.46 1.78
CA ILE A 67 2.05 7.22 2.40
C ILE A 67 1.94 7.16 3.91
N GLU A 68 0.74 7.36 4.46
CA GLU A 68 0.52 7.25 5.90
C GLU A 68 0.72 5.80 6.41
N ALA A 69 0.28 4.79 5.66
CA ALA A 69 0.54 3.39 5.99
C ALA A 69 2.05 3.08 6.05
N GLN A 70 2.83 3.61 5.08
CA GLN A 70 4.29 3.48 5.07
C GLN A 70 4.94 4.12 6.31
N LYS A 71 4.51 5.33 6.67
CA LYS A 71 5.01 6.03 7.87
C LYS A 71 4.68 5.26 9.14
N ASN A 72 3.44 4.80 9.26
CA ASN A 72 2.98 4.05 10.43
C ASN A 72 3.70 2.70 10.55
N MET A 73 3.90 1.97 9.43
CA MET A 73 4.69 0.75 9.42
C MET A 73 6.14 1.02 9.88
N GLN A 74 6.74 2.11 9.40
CA GLN A 74 8.10 2.49 9.81
C GLN A 74 8.17 2.84 11.30
N ASN A 75 7.20 3.60 11.82
CA ASN A 75 7.14 3.93 13.25
C ASN A 75 7.02 2.65 14.09
N ALA A 76 6.17 1.70 13.67
CA ALA A 76 6.05 0.41 14.35
C ALA A 76 7.38 -0.36 14.39
N ILE A 77 8.17 -0.31 13.30
CA ILE A 77 9.52 -0.88 13.27
C ILE A 77 10.44 -0.16 14.25
N LEU A 78 10.43 1.17 14.27
CA LEU A 78 11.30 1.97 15.15
C LEU A 78 10.99 1.72 16.63
N GLU A 79 9.74 1.58 16.97
CA GLU A 79 9.22 1.36 18.33
C GLU A 79 9.25 -0.12 18.76
N GLY A 80 9.50 -1.05 17.84
CA GLY A 80 9.38 -2.48 18.09
C GLY A 80 7.94 -2.95 18.35
N ASN A 81 6.96 -2.21 17.83
CA ASN A 81 5.54 -2.47 18.03
C ASN A 81 5.02 -3.54 17.06
N VAL A 82 5.01 -4.79 17.54
CA VAL A 82 4.60 -5.97 16.75
C VAL A 82 3.14 -5.88 16.29
N GLU A 83 2.25 -5.39 17.15
CA GLU A 83 0.81 -5.29 16.84
C GLU A 83 0.57 -4.33 15.68
N ASP A 84 1.16 -3.15 15.72
CA ASP A 84 0.99 -2.15 14.67
C ASP A 84 1.71 -2.57 13.38
N PHE A 85 2.88 -3.17 13.46
CA PHE A 85 3.59 -3.69 12.29
C PHE A 85 2.79 -4.76 11.55
N SER A 86 2.16 -5.69 12.27
CA SER A 86 1.37 -6.78 11.69
C SER A 86 0.18 -6.29 10.85
N LYS A 87 -0.30 -5.08 11.08
CA LYS A 87 -1.38 -4.46 10.28
C LYS A 87 -0.96 -4.20 8.83
N TYR A 88 0.33 -4.04 8.58
CA TYR A 88 0.87 -3.62 7.27
C TYR A 88 1.56 -4.74 6.51
N ILE A 89 1.80 -5.89 7.11
CA ILE A 89 2.46 -7.03 6.47
C ILE A 89 1.52 -8.22 6.33
N SER A 90 1.92 -9.18 5.52
CA SER A 90 1.36 -10.52 5.43
C SER A 90 2.46 -11.54 5.66
N ASN A 91 2.24 -12.51 6.52
CA ASN A 91 3.20 -13.59 6.76
C ASN A 91 3.44 -14.47 5.52
N ASP A 92 2.49 -14.46 4.58
CA ASP A 92 2.55 -15.30 3.38
C ASP A 92 3.47 -14.75 2.29
N PHE A 93 3.61 -13.41 2.20
CA PHE A 93 4.31 -12.82 1.06
C PHE A 93 5.16 -11.57 1.35
N SER A 94 5.14 -11.02 2.58
CA SER A 94 5.86 -9.77 2.86
C SER A 94 7.34 -10.03 3.09
N LEU A 95 8.17 -9.21 2.44
CA LEU A 95 9.62 -9.18 2.62
C LEU A 95 10.06 -7.72 2.85
N VAL A 96 10.14 -7.32 4.12
CA VAL A 96 10.57 -5.99 4.53
C VAL A 96 12.02 -6.06 4.95
N THR A 97 12.91 -5.53 4.12
CA THR A 97 14.34 -5.57 4.38
C THR A 97 14.85 -4.24 4.88
N GLY A 98 15.86 -4.28 5.73
CA GLY A 98 16.61 -3.12 6.20
C GLY A 98 18.08 -3.24 5.82
N ASP A 99 18.75 -2.10 5.95
CA ASP A 99 20.20 -2.00 5.81
C ASP A 99 20.87 -2.50 7.09
N SER A 100 21.62 -3.60 7.02
CA SER A 100 22.41 -4.02 8.18
C SER A 100 23.92 -3.82 7.95
N ASN A 101 24.45 -4.43 6.89
CA ASN A 101 25.82 -4.31 6.44
C ASN A 101 25.88 -4.62 4.95
N LEU A 102 26.95 -4.24 4.28
CA LEU A 102 27.19 -4.52 2.87
C LEU A 102 27.13 -6.04 2.61
N GLY A 103 26.06 -6.48 1.96
CA GLY A 103 25.84 -7.88 1.58
C GLY A 103 24.88 -8.68 2.46
N ASP A 104 24.45 -8.15 3.61
CA ASP A 104 23.51 -8.83 4.49
C ASP A 104 22.13 -8.14 4.44
N PHE A 105 21.10 -8.93 4.18
CA PHE A 105 19.72 -8.48 4.32
C PHE A 105 19.21 -8.72 5.74
N TYR A 106 18.85 -7.65 6.43
CA TYR A 106 18.05 -7.78 7.64
C TYR A 106 16.58 -7.78 7.26
N ASN A 107 15.89 -8.89 7.51
CA ASN A 107 14.47 -9.02 7.25
C ASN A 107 13.67 -8.71 8.51
N PHE A 108 12.87 -7.64 8.48
CA PHE A 108 11.94 -7.31 9.56
C PHE A 108 10.74 -8.25 9.53
N SER A 109 10.48 -8.88 10.65
CA SER A 109 9.33 -9.76 10.87
C SER A 109 8.68 -9.48 12.22
N THR A 110 7.48 -10.00 12.44
CA THR A 110 6.80 -9.92 13.75
C THR A 110 7.61 -10.59 14.87
N GLU A 111 8.55 -11.49 14.53
CA GLU A 111 9.37 -12.21 15.49
C GLU A 111 10.58 -11.40 15.94
N ASN A 112 11.07 -10.47 15.13
CA ASN A 112 12.34 -9.80 15.38
C ASN A 112 12.28 -8.28 15.55
N ILE A 113 11.20 -7.60 15.18
CA ILE A 113 11.14 -6.13 15.32
C ILE A 113 11.17 -5.65 16.78
N ALA A 114 10.73 -6.49 17.72
CA ALA A 114 10.75 -6.19 19.15
C ALA A 114 12.09 -6.53 19.82
N GLN A 115 13.07 -7.06 19.08
CA GLN A 115 14.38 -7.39 19.64
C GLN A 115 15.18 -6.13 19.97
N ASP A 116 15.96 -6.24 21.04
CA ASP A 116 16.87 -5.17 21.44
C ASP A 116 17.87 -4.86 20.33
N ARG A 117 18.07 -3.58 20.09
CA ARG A 117 19.03 -3.07 19.12
C ARG A 117 20.23 -2.50 19.88
N ASN A 118 21.38 -2.56 19.25
CA ASN A 118 22.60 -1.96 19.80
C ASN A 118 22.72 -0.44 19.47
N TYR A 119 21.62 0.18 19.03
CA TYR A 119 21.54 1.61 18.73
C TYR A 119 20.16 2.18 19.05
N ASN A 120 20.12 3.47 19.30
CA ASN A 120 18.90 4.25 19.50
C ASN A 120 18.80 5.34 18.44
N TRP A 121 17.62 5.48 17.82
CA TRP A 121 17.35 6.59 16.92
C TRP A 121 17.18 7.88 17.72
N ASN A 122 17.94 8.92 17.35
CA ASN A 122 17.80 10.28 17.89
C ASN A 122 16.73 11.05 17.09
N SER A 123 16.68 10.81 15.77
CA SER A 123 15.68 11.35 14.86
C SER A 123 15.50 10.41 13.66
N PHE A 124 14.29 10.39 13.08
CA PHE A 124 14.01 9.67 11.84
C PHE A 124 12.84 10.32 11.12
N ALA A 125 12.98 10.56 9.83
CA ALA A 125 11.93 11.14 9.00
C ALA A 125 11.90 10.54 7.60
N LEU A 126 10.69 10.32 7.09
CA LEU A 126 10.43 9.95 5.69
C LEU A 126 9.93 11.16 4.93
N ARG A 127 10.41 11.39 3.70
CA ARG A 127 10.08 12.56 2.89
C ARG A 127 10.11 12.26 1.40
N ASP A 128 9.56 13.19 0.61
CA ASP A 128 9.61 13.22 -0.85
C ASP A 128 9.04 11.92 -1.47
N PHE A 129 7.81 11.59 -1.06
CA PHE A 129 7.12 10.41 -1.54
C PHE A 129 6.61 10.57 -2.97
N GLU A 130 6.85 9.54 -3.79
CA GLU A 130 6.19 9.35 -5.07
C GLU A 130 5.45 8.01 -5.06
N THR A 131 4.24 7.99 -5.62
CA THR A 131 3.41 6.79 -5.69
C THR A 131 3.10 6.45 -7.14
N HIS A 132 3.36 5.22 -7.54
CA HIS A 132 3.06 4.69 -8.87
C HIS A 132 2.16 3.47 -8.73
N PHE A 133 1.04 3.46 -9.44
CA PHE A 133 0.06 2.37 -9.41
C PHE A 133 0.16 1.48 -10.65
N SER A 134 -0.11 0.18 -10.45
CA SER A 134 -0.40 -0.71 -11.58
C SER A 134 -1.70 -0.27 -12.30
N PRO A 135 -1.86 -0.62 -13.60
CA PRO A 135 -3.05 -0.24 -14.36
C PRO A 135 -4.39 -0.68 -13.75
N ASP A 136 -4.39 -1.77 -13.00
CA ASP A 136 -5.55 -2.30 -12.28
C ASP A 136 -5.69 -1.75 -10.85
N MET A 137 -4.80 -0.86 -10.41
CA MET A 137 -4.77 -0.27 -9.08
C MET A 137 -4.72 -1.30 -7.93
N ARG A 138 -4.17 -2.48 -8.19
CA ARG A 138 -4.00 -3.54 -7.17
C ARG A 138 -2.61 -3.57 -6.57
N THR A 139 -1.65 -2.94 -7.24
CA THR A 139 -0.27 -2.80 -6.77
C THR A 139 0.12 -1.33 -6.80
N ALA A 140 0.85 -0.90 -5.79
CA ALA A 140 1.47 0.41 -5.73
C ALA A 140 2.95 0.28 -5.39
N ILE A 141 3.77 1.13 -6.01
CA ILE A 141 5.17 1.31 -5.66
C ILE A 141 5.30 2.70 -5.06
N LEU A 142 5.86 2.78 -3.86
CA LEU A 142 6.26 4.03 -3.23
C LEU A 142 7.77 4.15 -3.32
N THR A 143 8.26 5.33 -3.70
CA THR A 143 9.66 5.71 -3.55
C THR A 143 9.75 6.92 -2.63
N PHE A 144 10.75 6.97 -1.79
CA PHE A 144 10.92 8.03 -0.80
C PHE A 144 12.35 8.11 -0.28
N TYR A 145 12.65 9.16 0.45
CA TYR A 145 13.90 9.33 1.17
C TYR A 145 13.66 9.17 2.67
N ALA A 146 14.65 8.61 3.36
CA ALA A 146 14.73 8.62 4.80
C ALA A 146 15.97 9.37 5.25
N SER A 147 15.85 10.12 6.34
CA SER A 147 16.97 10.79 6.97
C SER A 147 16.78 10.84 8.48
N GLY A 148 17.88 10.92 9.20
CA GLY A 148 17.86 11.00 10.66
C GLY A 148 19.26 10.87 11.25
N SER A 149 19.30 10.51 12.52
CA SER A 149 20.54 10.18 13.21
C SER A 149 20.27 9.14 14.30
N TYR A 150 21.28 8.39 14.63
CA TYR A 150 21.26 7.39 15.70
C TYR A 150 22.57 7.38 16.48
N THR A 151 22.52 6.81 17.67
CA THR A 151 23.68 6.63 18.56
C THR A 151 23.75 5.17 18.97
N PHE A 152 24.92 4.54 18.85
CA PHE A 152 25.13 3.19 19.38
C PHE A 152 25.07 3.19 20.92
N THR A 153 24.58 2.10 21.49
CA THR A 153 24.36 2.00 22.95
C THR A 153 25.66 2.04 23.76
N ASP A 154 26.79 1.71 23.13
CA ASP A 154 28.12 1.71 23.70
C ASP A 154 28.96 2.95 23.31
N SER A 155 28.37 3.93 22.67
CA SER A 155 29.01 5.15 22.18
C SER A 155 28.16 6.38 22.53
N SER A 156 28.81 7.55 22.54
CA SER A 156 28.15 8.86 22.61
C SER A 156 28.18 9.60 21.26
N GLU A 157 28.77 8.98 20.23
CA GLU A 157 28.91 9.60 18.91
C GLU A 157 27.60 9.45 18.13
N GLU A 158 27.09 10.58 17.64
CA GLU A 158 25.92 10.62 16.78
C GLU A 158 26.31 10.30 15.34
N VAL A 159 25.62 9.32 14.75
CA VAL A 159 25.82 8.89 13.37
C VAL A 159 24.68 9.42 12.51
N ALA A 160 25.01 10.20 11.49
CA ALA A 160 24.02 10.68 10.51
C ALA A 160 23.59 9.54 9.59
N TYR A 161 22.28 9.49 9.30
CA TYR A 161 21.67 8.51 8.42
C TYR A 161 20.93 9.18 7.27
N SER A 162 21.15 8.70 6.06
CA SER A 162 20.39 9.12 4.88
C SER A 162 20.37 8.00 3.86
N THR A 163 19.18 7.69 3.33
CA THR A 163 19.00 6.61 2.35
C THR A 163 17.85 6.89 1.41
N ARG A 164 17.85 6.18 0.28
CA ARG A 164 16.71 6.03 -0.62
C ARG A 164 16.02 4.72 -0.32
N ALA A 165 14.71 4.73 -0.38
CA ALA A 165 13.93 3.53 -0.14
C ALA A 165 12.82 3.38 -1.17
N SER A 166 12.37 2.16 -1.36
CA SER A 166 11.17 1.83 -2.11
C SER A 166 10.39 0.75 -1.40
N SER A 167 9.08 0.79 -1.58
CA SER A 167 8.19 -0.27 -1.10
C SER A 167 7.14 -0.62 -2.15
N VAL A 168 6.73 -1.88 -2.14
CA VAL A 168 5.68 -2.42 -2.98
C VAL A 168 4.51 -2.80 -2.10
N TRP A 169 3.34 -2.27 -2.41
CA TRP A 169 2.10 -2.51 -1.68
C TRP A 169 1.09 -3.23 -2.56
N ILE A 170 0.40 -4.22 -1.99
CA ILE A 170 -0.62 -5.02 -2.67
C ILE A 170 -1.95 -4.81 -1.96
N ALA A 171 -3.00 -4.52 -2.76
CA ALA A 171 -4.37 -4.45 -2.26
C ALA A 171 -4.90 -5.86 -1.99
N THR A 172 -5.31 -6.11 -0.74
CA THR A 172 -5.91 -7.36 -0.28
C THR A 172 -7.31 -7.11 0.26
N ASP A 173 -8.02 -8.17 0.63
CA ASP A 173 -9.34 -8.06 1.30
C ASP A 173 -9.23 -7.44 2.70
N GLN A 174 -8.02 -7.42 3.28
CA GLN A 174 -7.71 -6.81 4.58
C GLN A 174 -7.09 -5.41 4.45
N GLY A 175 -7.18 -4.78 3.28
CA GLY A 175 -6.54 -3.51 2.97
C GLY A 175 -5.18 -3.67 2.28
N TRP A 176 -4.42 -2.59 2.24
CA TRP A 176 -3.11 -2.60 1.62
C TRP A 176 -2.07 -3.26 2.53
N LYS A 177 -1.29 -4.19 1.96
CA LYS A 177 -0.17 -4.86 2.64
C LYS A 177 1.13 -4.59 1.90
N CYS A 178 2.18 -4.27 2.66
CA CYS A 178 3.52 -4.11 2.13
C CYS A 178 4.06 -5.49 1.73
N ALA A 179 4.24 -5.71 0.45
CA ALA A 179 4.80 -6.96 -0.07
C ALA A 179 6.33 -6.96 -0.02
N HIS A 180 6.92 -5.79 -0.25
CA HIS A 180 8.36 -5.63 -0.23
C HIS A 180 8.74 -4.21 0.16
N ALA A 181 9.79 -4.07 0.95
CA ALA A 181 10.46 -2.79 1.15
C ALA A 181 11.98 -3.01 1.14
N ASN A 182 12.70 -2.08 0.53
CA ASN A 182 14.15 -2.08 0.46
C ASN A 182 14.69 -0.68 0.71
N TRP A 183 15.77 -0.63 1.46
CA TRP A 183 16.51 0.57 1.82
C TRP A 183 17.89 0.46 1.20
N ALA A 184 18.31 1.45 0.42
CA ALA A 184 19.60 1.46 -0.26
C ALA A 184 20.36 2.73 0.12
N PRO A 185 21.61 2.63 0.58
CA PRO A 185 22.44 3.77 0.92
C PRO A 185 22.71 4.70 -0.26
#